data_4947313a7ae83dbf87d84cc65d5d714f
#
_entry.id   4947313a7ae83dbf87d84cc65d5d714f
#
_cell.length_a   1.000
_cell.length_b   1.000
_cell.length_c   1.000
_cell.angle_alpha   90.00
_cell.angle_beta   90.00
_cell.angle_gamma   90.00
#
_symmetry.space_group_name_H-M   'P 1'
#
loop_
_entity.id
_entity.type
_entity.pdbx_description
1 polymer ?
#
loop_
_entity_poly.entity_id
_entity_poly.type
_entity_poly.pdbx_seq_one_letter_code
_entity_poly.pdbx_strand_id
1 'polypeptide(L)'
;MFTGTSISDDSSPEERARSVEARVRMIERGGYGFGDRATALLGSSASADTWALVQQTLRATNPTGFMQAVRFIAEAEMPPLATGLTMPLLIVQGEEDRVTSAATNAELLAAALPHARLVMLAGCGHLPEVELSSSVNDLIVAHLS
;
A
#
# COMPACT_ATOMS: atom_id res chain seq x y z
N MET A 1 4.56 2.93 -9.89
CA MET A 1 4.60 2.84 -8.42
C MET A 1 3.46 1.93 -7.99
N PHE A 2 3.76 0.78 -7.42
CA PHE A 2 2.76 -0.16 -6.95
C PHE A 2 2.64 0.01 -5.44
N THR A 3 1.52 0.51 -4.97
CA THR A 3 1.18 0.56 -3.56
C THR A 3 -0.02 -0.34 -3.32
N GLY A 4 0.16 -1.37 -2.51
CA GLY A 4 -0.94 -1.95 -1.77
C GLY A 4 -1.67 -3.17 -2.30
N THR A 5 -1.12 -3.94 -3.25
CA THR A 5 -1.63 -5.29 -3.55
C THR A 5 -0.59 -6.33 -3.13
N SER A 6 -0.95 -7.20 -2.19
CA SER A 6 -0.09 -8.32 -1.82
C SER A 6 0.09 -9.26 -3.02
N ILE A 7 1.34 -9.49 -3.42
CA ILE A 7 1.70 -10.44 -4.49
C ILE A 7 1.57 -11.88 -3.99
N SER A 8 1.61 -12.07 -2.69
CA SER A 8 1.54 -13.37 -2.02
C SER A 8 0.21 -13.60 -1.29
N ASP A 9 -0.91 -13.18 -1.86
CA ASP A 9 -2.19 -13.55 -1.29
C ASP A 9 -2.52 -15.00 -1.65
N ASP A 10 -1.95 -15.94 -0.89
CA ASP A 10 -2.26 -17.37 -0.96
C ASP A 10 -3.67 -17.68 -0.41
N SER A 11 -4.44 -16.66 -0.01
CA SER A 11 -5.79 -16.84 0.47
C SER A 11 -6.71 -17.37 -0.64
N SER A 12 -7.55 -18.34 -0.29
CA SER A 12 -8.53 -18.86 -1.22
C SER A 12 -9.53 -17.76 -1.65
N PRO A 13 -10.18 -17.89 -2.83
CA PRO A 13 -11.23 -16.95 -3.23
C PRO A 13 -12.31 -16.75 -2.17
N GLU A 14 -12.61 -17.81 -1.40
CA GLU A 14 -13.60 -17.77 -0.31
C GLU A 14 -13.10 -16.98 0.91
N GLU A 15 -11.82 -17.06 1.23
CA GLU A 15 -11.21 -16.27 2.30
C GLU A 15 -11.15 -14.79 1.94
N ARG A 16 -10.80 -14.49 0.68
CA ARG A 16 -10.85 -13.12 0.17
C ARG A 16 -12.27 -12.55 0.24
N ALA A 17 -13.27 -13.29 -0.22
CA ALA A 17 -14.67 -12.88 -0.17
C ALA A 17 -15.13 -12.63 1.28
N ARG A 18 -14.79 -13.51 2.23
CA ARG A 18 -15.11 -13.33 3.66
C ARG A 18 -14.45 -12.07 4.25
N SER A 19 -13.19 -11.81 3.88
CA SER A 19 -12.47 -10.61 4.31
C SER A 19 -13.12 -9.33 3.79
N VAL A 20 -13.55 -9.31 2.53
CA VAL A 20 -14.30 -8.19 1.93
C VAL A 20 -15.61 -7.96 2.66
N GLU A 21 -16.40 -9.02 2.85
CA GLU A 21 -17.68 -8.91 3.55
C GLU A 21 -17.53 -8.43 5.00
N ALA A 22 -16.49 -8.86 5.71
CA ALA A 22 -16.22 -8.39 7.06
C ALA A 22 -15.94 -6.88 7.08
N ARG A 23 -15.15 -6.38 6.10
CA ARG A 23 -14.86 -4.95 5.95
C ARG A 23 -16.11 -4.14 5.58
N VAL A 24 -16.91 -4.65 4.64
CA VAL A 24 -18.18 -4.02 4.24
C VAL A 24 -19.11 -3.89 5.44
N ARG A 25 -19.34 -4.98 6.17
CA ARG A 25 -20.16 -4.98 7.38
C ARG A 25 -19.66 -4.00 8.46
N MET A 26 -18.35 -3.88 8.62
CA MET A 26 -17.76 -2.93 9.56
C MET A 26 -18.04 -1.48 9.16
N ILE A 27 -17.96 -1.16 7.88
CA ILE A 27 -18.26 0.17 7.33
C ILE A 27 -19.74 0.49 7.49
N GLU A 28 -20.64 -0.44 7.14
CA GLU A 28 -22.10 -0.27 7.24
C GLU A 28 -22.56 -0.02 8.67
N ARG A 29 -21.89 -0.59 9.66
CA ARG A 29 -22.17 -0.36 11.09
C ARG A 29 -21.60 0.96 11.63
N GLY A 30 -20.98 1.78 10.78
CA GLY A 30 -20.30 3.00 11.19
C GLY A 30 -19.06 2.79 12.06
N GLY A 31 -18.62 1.53 12.18
CA GLY A 31 -17.48 1.13 13.01
C GLY A 31 -16.11 1.31 12.35
N TYR A 32 -16.08 1.80 11.12
CA TYR A 32 -14.81 2.10 10.45
C TYR A 32 -14.37 3.52 10.83
N GLY A 33 -13.70 3.63 11.96
CA GLY A 33 -12.99 4.85 12.32
C GLY A 33 -11.85 5.09 11.32
N PHE A 34 -12.16 5.71 10.17
CA PHE A 34 -11.14 5.98 9.16
C PHE A 34 -9.95 6.74 9.76
N GLY A 35 -10.19 7.60 10.76
CA GLY A 35 -9.12 8.32 11.46
C GLY A 35 -8.13 7.42 12.19
N ASP A 36 -8.57 6.28 12.70
CA ASP A 36 -7.71 5.34 13.44
C ASP A 36 -6.78 4.55 12.50
N ARG A 37 -7.10 4.49 11.20
CA ARG A 37 -6.24 3.85 10.20
C ARG A 37 -4.92 4.58 9.97
N ALA A 38 -4.84 5.87 10.30
CA ALA A 38 -3.59 6.62 10.18
C ALA A 38 -2.44 5.91 10.92
N THR A 39 -2.72 5.31 12.07
CA THR A 39 -1.74 4.54 12.86
C THR A 39 -1.19 3.31 12.10
N ALA A 40 -2.00 2.69 11.25
CA ALA A 40 -1.55 1.57 10.43
C ALA A 40 -0.83 2.01 9.14
N LEU A 41 -1.14 3.21 8.66
CA LEU A 41 -0.62 3.74 7.40
C LEU A 41 0.71 4.46 7.56
N LEU A 42 0.94 5.11 8.71
CA LEU A 42 2.09 5.99 8.92
C LEU A 42 3.16 5.33 9.78
N GLY A 43 4.41 5.56 9.41
CA GLY A 43 5.58 5.18 10.18
C GLY A 43 6.03 6.23 11.20
N SER A 44 7.11 5.93 11.90
CA SER A 44 7.64 6.77 12.98
C SER A 44 8.26 8.09 12.50
N SER A 45 8.65 8.19 11.23
CA SER A 45 9.19 9.42 10.63
C SER A 45 8.12 10.40 10.17
N ALA A 46 6.83 10.03 10.20
CA ALA A 46 5.76 10.90 9.76
C ALA A 46 5.64 12.15 10.65
N SER A 47 5.66 13.33 10.02
CA SER A 47 5.51 14.60 10.71
C SER A 47 4.10 14.82 11.25
N ALA A 48 3.94 15.76 12.19
CA ALA A 48 2.61 16.13 12.69
C ALA A 48 1.69 16.63 11.57
N ASP A 49 2.23 17.35 10.58
CA ASP A 49 1.47 17.82 9.42
C ASP A 49 1.04 16.67 8.52
N THR A 50 1.91 15.68 8.31
CA THR A 50 1.59 14.45 7.58
C THR A 50 0.46 13.70 8.28
N TRP A 51 0.54 13.56 9.61
CA TRP A 51 -0.52 12.95 10.41
C TRP A 51 -1.86 13.68 10.24
N ALA A 52 -1.86 15.00 10.35
CA ALA A 52 -3.06 15.83 10.20
C ALA A 52 -3.67 15.67 8.80
N LEU A 53 -2.84 15.71 7.74
CA LEU A 53 -3.26 15.54 6.35
C LEU A 53 -3.91 14.17 6.13
N VAL A 54 -3.25 13.09 6.57
CA VAL A 54 -3.75 11.72 6.39
C VAL A 54 -5.04 11.51 7.16
N GLN A 55 -5.13 11.97 8.42
CA GLN A 55 -6.36 11.90 9.20
C GLN A 55 -7.51 12.67 8.53
N GLN A 56 -7.26 13.88 8.03
CA GLN A 56 -8.26 14.68 7.32
C GLN A 56 -8.75 13.94 6.06
N THR A 57 -7.83 13.41 5.27
CA THR A 57 -8.13 12.64 4.05
C THR A 57 -8.98 11.39 4.36
N LEU A 58 -8.60 10.66 5.40
CA LEU A 58 -9.34 9.48 5.83
C LEU A 58 -10.76 9.81 6.29
N ARG A 59 -10.95 10.92 7.03
CA ARG A 59 -12.27 11.38 7.45
C ARG A 59 -13.16 11.85 6.29
N ALA A 60 -12.53 12.37 5.23
CA ALA A 60 -13.23 12.80 4.01
C ALA A 60 -13.53 11.64 3.05
N THR A 61 -13.06 10.43 3.34
CA THR A 61 -13.25 9.25 2.49
C THR A 61 -14.73 8.90 2.40
N ASN A 62 -15.24 8.79 1.16
CA ASN A 62 -16.61 8.34 0.93
C ASN A 62 -16.71 6.82 1.22
N PRO A 63 -17.53 6.39 2.19
CA PRO A 63 -17.63 4.98 2.55
C PRO A 63 -18.05 4.07 1.40
N THR A 64 -18.99 4.52 0.55
CA THR A 64 -19.46 3.75 -0.61
C THR A 64 -18.35 3.55 -1.64
N GLY A 65 -17.62 4.62 -1.96
CA GLY A 65 -16.47 4.53 -2.87
C GLY A 65 -15.36 3.63 -2.32
N PHE A 66 -15.10 3.72 -1.02
CA PHE A 66 -14.13 2.82 -0.36
C PHE A 66 -14.56 1.34 -0.43
N MET A 67 -15.85 1.04 -0.20
CA MET A 67 -16.37 -0.33 -0.34
C MET A 67 -16.23 -0.87 -1.77
N GLN A 68 -16.48 -0.01 -2.77
CA GLN A 68 -16.29 -0.39 -4.18
C GLN A 68 -14.83 -0.69 -4.48
N ALA A 69 -13.90 0.13 -3.99
CA ALA A 69 -12.46 -0.10 -4.14
C ALA A 69 -12.01 -1.41 -3.46
N VAL A 70 -12.51 -1.70 -2.25
CA VAL A 70 -12.22 -2.96 -1.53
C VAL A 70 -12.69 -4.18 -2.33
N ARG A 71 -13.89 -4.14 -2.90
CA ARG A 71 -14.41 -5.21 -3.76
C ARG A 71 -13.58 -5.37 -5.02
N PHE A 72 -13.30 -4.27 -5.70
CA PHE A 72 -12.48 -4.29 -6.92
C PHE A 72 -11.10 -4.92 -6.67
N ILE A 73 -10.41 -4.54 -5.58
CA ILE A 73 -9.10 -5.09 -5.23
C ILE A 73 -9.20 -6.60 -4.94
N ALA A 74 -10.27 -7.04 -4.28
CA ALA A 74 -10.44 -8.45 -3.94
C ALA A 74 -10.83 -9.35 -5.13
N GLU A 75 -11.50 -8.76 -6.12
CA GLU A 75 -11.89 -9.45 -7.36
C GLU A 75 -10.79 -9.36 -8.43
N ALA A 76 -9.86 -8.41 -8.30
CA ALA A 76 -8.76 -8.27 -9.24
C ALA A 76 -7.83 -9.49 -9.12
N GLU A 77 -7.89 -10.38 -10.08
CA GLU A 77 -6.84 -11.35 -10.30
C GLU A 77 -5.60 -10.58 -10.75
N MET A 78 -4.66 -10.40 -9.82
CA MET A 78 -3.34 -9.87 -10.18
C MET A 78 -2.61 -10.99 -10.90
N PRO A 79 -2.51 -10.96 -12.24
CA PRO A 79 -1.70 -11.94 -12.95
C PRO A 79 -0.25 -11.84 -12.45
N PRO A 80 0.59 -12.82 -12.66
CA PRO A 80 2.04 -12.70 -12.48
C PRO A 80 2.59 -11.70 -13.50
N LEU A 81 2.20 -10.42 -13.31
CA LEU A 81 2.50 -9.29 -14.20
C LEU A 81 4.00 -8.97 -14.24
N ALA A 82 4.71 -9.44 -13.23
CA ALA A 82 6.09 -9.06 -13.03
C ALA A 82 7.02 -9.62 -14.12
N THR A 83 6.82 -10.87 -14.55
CA THR A 83 7.82 -11.58 -15.37
C THR A 83 7.96 -11.04 -16.80
N GLY A 84 7.02 -10.22 -17.27
CA GLY A 84 7.06 -9.58 -18.60
C GLY A 84 7.62 -8.15 -18.61
N LEU A 85 7.92 -7.57 -17.46
CA LEU A 85 8.42 -6.19 -17.37
C LEU A 85 9.94 -6.17 -17.63
N THR A 86 10.35 -5.52 -18.71
CA THR A 86 11.77 -5.44 -19.11
C THR A 86 12.38 -4.04 -18.94
N MET A 87 11.54 -3.02 -18.65
CA MET A 87 12.01 -1.66 -18.39
C MET A 87 12.69 -1.54 -17.03
N PRO A 88 13.54 -0.54 -16.82
CA PRO A 88 14.04 -0.21 -15.48
C PRO A 88 12.91 -0.02 -14.49
N LEU A 89 13.01 -0.61 -13.32
CA LEU A 89 11.98 -0.57 -12.28
C LEU A 89 12.56 -0.09 -10.96
N LEU A 90 11.84 0.79 -10.29
CA LEU A 90 12.12 1.24 -8.93
C LEU A 90 10.97 0.78 -8.02
N ILE A 91 11.33 0.01 -7.00
CA ILE A 91 10.44 -0.43 -5.92
C ILE A 91 10.82 0.36 -4.69
N VAL A 92 9.87 1.09 -4.10
CA VAL A 92 10.07 1.85 -2.87
C VAL A 92 9.11 1.30 -1.81
N GLN A 93 9.66 0.93 -0.67
CA GLN A 93 8.90 0.31 0.44
C GLN A 93 9.28 0.96 1.76
N GLY A 94 8.29 1.27 2.58
CA GLY A 94 8.53 1.67 3.96
C GLY A 94 8.86 0.47 4.85
N GLU A 95 9.87 0.60 5.71
CA GLU A 95 10.26 -0.48 6.65
C GLU A 95 9.20 -0.72 7.72
N GLU A 96 8.41 0.30 8.06
CA GLU A 96 7.33 0.24 9.06
C GLU A 96 5.93 0.06 8.44
N ASP A 97 5.85 -0.36 7.17
CA ASP A 97 4.56 -0.63 6.51
C ASP A 97 3.85 -1.82 7.17
N ARG A 98 2.75 -1.52 7.84
CA ARG A 98 1.91 -2.50 8.55
C ARG A 98 0.71 -2.96 7.73
N VAL A 99 0.54 -2.43 6.53
CA VAL A 99 -0.55 -2.79 5.61
C VAL A 99 -0.06 -3.86 4.63
N THR A 100 1.11 -3.62 4.02
CA THR A 100 1.78 -4.56 3.11
C THR A 100 3.23 -4.69 3.51
N SER A 101 3.57 -5.78 4.21
CA SER A 101 4.94 -5.98 4.66
C SER A 101 5.91 -6.14 3.50
N ALA A 102 7.17 -5.73 3.69
CA ALA A 102 8.20 -5.89 2.68
C ALA A 102 8.37 -7.36 2.25
N ALA A 103 8.37 -8.29 3.21
CA ALA A 103 8.57 -9.72 2.96
C ALA A 103 7.47 -10.34 2.08
N THR A 104 6.23 -9.84 2.20
CA THR A 104 5.09 -10.37 1.44
C THR A 104 4.81 -9.61 0.15
N ASN A 105 5.52 -8.54 -0.13
CA ASN A 105 5.26 -7.68 -1.27
C ASN A 105 6.53 -7.23 -2.00
N ALA A 106 7.26 -6.26 -1.46
CA ALA A 106 8.38 -5.63 -2.15
C ALA A 106 9.56 -6.59 -2.39
N GLU A 107 9.88 -7.44 -1.41
CA GLU A 107 10.96 -8.43 -1.53
C GLU A 107 10.60 -9.54 -2.52
N LEU A 108 9.35 -10.01 -2.55
CA LEU A 108 8.89 -10.99 -3.53
C LEU A 108 8.91 -10.40 -4.93
N LEU A 109 8.49 -9.13 -5.08
CA LEU A 109 8.53 -8.43 -6.36
C LEU A 109 9.97 -8.24 -6.84
N ALA A 110 10.88 -7.84 -5.96
CA ALA A 110 12.29 -7.70 -6.28
C ALA A 110 12.95 -9.03 -6.65
N ALA A 111 12.58 -10.12 -5.96
CA ALA A 111 13.05 -11.46 -6.31
C ALA A 111 12.57 -11.93 -7.69
N ALA A 112 11.32 -11.59 -8.05
CA ALA A 112 10.75 -11.91 -9.38
C ALA A 112 11.31 -11.01 -10.48
N LEU A 113 11.88 -9.85 -10.16
CA LEU A 113 12.41 -8.84 -11.07
C LEU A 113 13.86 -8.47 -10.73
N PRO A 114 14.84 -9.32 -11.08
CA PRO A 114 16.24 -9.12 -10.66
C PRO A 114 16.86 -7.81 -11.16
N HIS A 115 16.26 -7.16 -12.15
CA HIS A 115 16.68 -5.87 -12.69
C HIS A 115 16.00 -4.67 -11.98
N ALA A 116 15.05 -4.92 -11.09
CA ALA A 116 14.42 -3.87 -10.30
C ALA A 116 15.34 -3.40 -9.16
N ARG A 117 15.36 -2.09 -8.94
CA ARG A 117 16.01 -1.50 -7.77
C ARG A 117 15.02 -1.43 -6.63
N LEU A 118 15.26 -2.19 -5.56
CA LEU A 118 14.50 -2.07 -4.30
C LEU A 118 15.18 -1.06 -3.37
N VAL A 119 14.40 -0.13 -2.83
CA VAL A 119 14.83 0.84 -1.81
C VAL A 119 13.88 0.75 -0.63
N MET A 120 14.46 0.44 0.54
CA MET A 120 13.76 0.46 1.81
C MET A 120 13.92 1.83 2.47
N LEU A 121 12.83 2.39 3.01
CA LEU A 121 12.83 3.69 3.66
C LEU A 121 12.61 3.51 5.17
N ALA A 122 13.66 3.80 5.94
CA ALA A 122 13.65 3.70 7.39
C ALA A 122 12.62 4.65 8.03
N GLY A 123 11.88 4.15 9.02
CA GLY A 123 10.85 4.92 9.73
C GLY A 123 9.60 5.26 8.91
N CYS A 124 9.53 4.81 7.66
CA CYS A 124 8.42 5.07 6.74
C CYS A 124 7.39 3.95 6.81
N GLY A 125 6.11 4.32 6.78
CA GLY A 125 4.99 3.39 6.72
C GLY A 125 4.54 3.08 5.30
N HIS A 126 3.22 3.01 5.12
CA HIS A 126 2.56 2.61 3.88
C HIS A 126 2.49 3.71 2.80
N LEU A 127 2.76 4.96 3.16
CA LEU A 127 2.59 6.13 2.29
C LEU A 127 3.92 6.89 2.08
N PRO A 128 4.95 6.25 1.49
CA PRO A 128 6.27 6.86 1.35
C PRO A 128 6.24 8.19 0.59
N GLU A 129 5.37 8.34 -0.40
CA GLU A 129 5.19 9.57 -1.18
C GLU A 129 4.64 10.74 -0.36
N VAL A 130 3.99 10.46 0.75
CA VAL A 130 3.43 11.47 1.66
C VAL A 130 4.34 11.69 2.88
N GLU A 131 4.91 10.61 3.40
CA GLU A 131 5.76 10.64 4.60
C GLU A 131 7.14 11.20 4.33
N LEU A 132 7.77 10.79 3.22
CA LEU A 132 9.13 11.11 2.84
C LEU A 132 9.20 11.60 1.37
N SER A 133 8.32 12.54 1.03
CA SER A 133 8.11 13.03 -0.34
C SER A 133 9.40 13.49 -1.03
N SER A 134 10.28 14.21 -0.34
CA SER A 134 11.56 14.66 -0.90
C SER A 134 12.45 13.47 -1.27
N SER A 135 12.60 12.50 -0.36
CA SER A 135 13.41 11.30 -0.60
C SER A 135 12.85 10.47 -1.77
N VAL A 136 11.52 10.32 -1.84
CA VAL A 136 10.87 9.60 -2.94
C VAL A 136 11.09 10.32 -4.28
N ASN A 137 10.96 11.64 -4.31
CA ASN A 137 11.21 12.44 -5.51
C ASN A 137 12.66 12.33 -5.97
N ASP A 138 13.63 12.40 -5.06
CA ASP A 138 15.05 12.24 -5.38
C ASP A 138 15.34 10.85 -5.96
N LEU A 139 14.72 9.79 -5.41
CA LEU A 139 14.83 8.43 -5.94
C LEU A 139 14.25 8.32 -7.35
N ILE A 140 13.11 8.95 -7.62
CA ILE A 140 12.49 8.97 -8.94
C ILE A 140 13.38 9.70 -9.94
N VAL A 141 13.88 10.89 -9.60
CA VAL A 141 14.77 11.66 -10.48
C VAL A 141 16.05 10.87 -10.78
N ALA A 142 16.66 10.26 -9.74
CA ALA A 142 17.87 9.46 -9.93
C ALA A 142 17.64 8.16 -10.72
N HIS A 143 16.40 7.67 -10.77
CA HIS A 143 16.02 6.48 -11.53
C HIS A 143 15.78 6.80 -13.01
N LEU A 144 15.38 8.02 -13.33
CA LEU A 144 15.07 8.48 -14.69
C LEU A 144 16.28 9.12 -15.40
N SER A 145 17.38 9.35 -14.68
CA SER A 145 18.62 9.95 -15.21
C SER A 145 19.56 8.91 -15.76
#